data_05f6a264dd99c76ce10ad3f8392acfb1
#
_entry.id   05f6a264dd99c76ce10ad3f8392acfb1
#
_cell.length_a   1.000
_cell.length_b   1.000
_cell.length_c   1.000
_cell.angle_alpha   90.00
_cell.angle_beta   90.00
_cell.angle_gamma   90.00
#
_symmetry.space_group_name_H-M   'P 1'
#
loop_
_entity.id
_entity.type
_entity.pdbx_description
1 polymer ?
#
loop_
_entity_poly.entity_id
_entity_poly.type
_entity_poly.pdbx_seq_one_letter_code
_entity_poly.pdbx_strand_id
1 'polypeptide(L)'
;VGHLRSAVIGESIKRIGKFMGHHMIGDVHLGDWGLQMGLIIVELKERKPDLVYYDESYTGEYPKEAPFTISELEDIYPTASKKSKEDEAFREAAMEATSQLQAGRRGYRALLAHILDVSVTDLKKNYDNLNVSFELWKGESDAQPYIPDMVQMMKDKGFAYMSEGALVVDVKEDTDTKEIPPCIILKSDGASLYSTTDLATIVMRMQDYNPDAIIYLTDQRQSMHFVQVFRCARKTGLVGPDVELTHIGFGTMNGKDGKPFKTREGGVMRLEYLLDEINEEMLKKITENQKEKENLDISEEEAKQTAKTVALAAVKYGDLSNQASKDYCFDIERFTSFEG
;
A
#
# COMPACT_ATOMS: atom_id res chain seq x y z
N VAL A 1 10.10 -2.92 -3.15
CA VAL A 1 10.52 -3.75 -2.01
C VAL A 1 9.65 -3.51 -0.79
N GLY A 2 9.16 -2.27 -0.57
CA GLY A 2 8.28 -1.93 0.56
C GLY A 2 6.97 -2.74 0.64
N HIS A 3 6.50 -3.30 -0.46
CA HIS A 3 5.28 -4.12 -0.51
C HIS A 3 5.50 -5.60 -0.19
N LEU A 4 6.74 -6.07 -0.10
CA LEU A 4 7.04 -7.48 0.04
C LEU A 4 6.57 -8.04 1.39
N ARG A 5 6.91 -7.39 2.49
CA ARG A 5 6.60 -7.90 3.84
C ARG A 5 5.11 -7.93 4.12
N SER A 6 4.37 -6.88 3.79
CA SER A 6 2.92 -6.88 3.94
C SER A 6 2.26 -8.00 3.13
N ALA A 7 2.71 -8.22 1.90
CA ALA A 7 2.19 -9.27 1.04
C ALA A 7 2.48 -10.67 1.59
N VAL A 8 3.73 -10.96 1.94
CA VAL A 8 4.14 -12.29 2.42
C VAL A 8 3.50 -12.63 3.78
N ILE A 9 3.55 -11.71 4.73
CA ILE A 9 2.95 -11.90 6.07
C ILE A 9 1.43 -12.02 5.94
N GLY A 10 0.79 -11.13 5.17
CA GLY A 10 -0.66 -11.13 4.98
C GLY A 10 -1.16 -12.40 4.32
N GLU A 11 -0.49 -12.87 3.28
CA GLU A 11 -0.84 -14.13 2.60
C GLU A 11 -0.70 -15.33 3.53
N SER A 12 0.33 -15.37 4.38
CA SER A 12 0.50 -16.46 5.34
C SER A 12 -0.64 -16.50 6.37
N ILE A 13 -1.05 -15.36 6.89
CA ILE A 13 -2.17 -15.25 7.82
C ILE A 13 -3.49 -15.68 7.13
N LYS A 14 -3.71 -15.22 5.92
CA LYS A 14 -4.89 -15.60 5.13
C LYS A 14 -4.96 -17.12 4.91
N ARG A 15 -3.85 -17.75 4.52
CA ARG A 15 -3.79 -19.20 4.29
C ARG A 15 -3.99 -19.99 5.58
N ILE A 16 -3.39 -19.55 6.70
CA ILE A 16 -3.58 -20.18 8.00
C ILE A 16 -5.05 -20.09 8.42
N GLY A 17 -5.67 -18.92 8.29
CA GLY A 17 -7.07 -18.73 8.61
C GLY A 17 -7.99 -19.62 7.78
N LYS A 18 -7.76 -19.70 6.47
CA LYS A 18 -8.50 -20.62 5.59
C LYS A 18 -8.32 -22.08 5.98
N PHE A 19 -7.10 -22.50 6.29
CA PHE A 19 -6.80 -23.84 6.75
C PHE A 19 -7.54 -24.19 8.05
N MET A 20 -7.68 -23.22 8.96
CA MET A 20 -8.43 -23.37 10.20
C MET A 20 -9.96 -23.31 10.03
N GLY A 21 -10.44 -23.14 8.81
CA GLY A 21 -11.88 -23.10 8.50
C GLY A 21 -12.53 -21.71 8.55
N HIS A 22 -11.74 -20.65 8.69
CA HIS A 22 -12.27 -19.29 8.67
C HIS A 22 -12.47 -18.78 7.23
N HIS A 23 -13.49 -17.93 7.06
CA HIS A 23 -13.67 -17.17 5.83
C HIS A 23 -12.75 -15.96 5.83
N MET A 24 -11.72 -16.00 5.01
CA MET A 24 -10.70 -14.96 4.93
C MET A 24 -10.85 -14.16 3.65
N ILE A 25 -10.81 -12.83 3.77
CA ILE A 25 -10.85 -11.89 2.64
C ILE A 25 -9.60 -11.03 2.70
N GLY A 26 -8.76 -11.11 1.68
CA GLY A 26 -7.59 -10.25 1.52
C GLY A 26 -7.92 -9.01 0.71
N ASP A 27 -7.58 -7.84 1.24
CA ASP A 27 -7.75 -6.55 0.58
C ASP A 27 -6.42 -5.79 0.52
N VAL A 28 -6.07 -5.30 -0.66
CA VAL A 28 -4.82 -4.56 -0.89
C VAL A 28 -4.84 -3.18 -0.23
N HIS A 29 -5.98 -2.52 -0.22
CA HIS A 29 -6.18 -1.15 0.26
C HIS A 29 -5.21 -0.13 -0.34
N LEU A 30 -5.49 0.30 -1.57
CA LEU A 30 -4.64 1.23 -2.33
C LEU A 30 -4.77 2.67 -1.81
N GLY A 31 -3.62 3.36 -1.72
CA GLY A 31 -3.58 4.80 -1.43
C GLY A 31 -3.80 5.63 -2.69
N ASP A 32 -5.03 5.74 -3.14
CA ASP A 32 -5.43 6.33 -4.42
C ASP A 32 -6.22 7.65 -4.30
N TRP A 33 -6.14 8.32 -3.15
CA TRP A 33 -7.00 9.48 -2.89
C TRP A 33 -6.27 10.72 -2.39
N GLY A 34 -5.06 10.58 -1.90
CA GLY A 34 -4.30 11.63 -1.26
C GLY A 34 -3.44 12.48 -2.20
N LEU A 35 -2.55 13.24 -1.60
CA LEU A 35 -1.63 14.17 -2.28
C LEU A 35 -0.78 13.50 -3.38
N GLN A 36 -0.49 12.22 -3.26
CA GLN A 36 0.26 11.48 -4.28
C GLN A 36 -0.42 11.57 -5.65
N MET A 37 -1.74 11.51 -5.68
CA MET A 37 -2.50 11.63 -6.94
C MET A 37 -2.40 13.04 -7.52
N GLY A 38 -2.48 14.07 -6.68
CA GLY A 38 -2.28 15.45 -7.10
C GLY A 38 -0.87 15.70 -7.65
N LEU A 39 0.14 15.13 -7.03
CA LEU A 39 1.53 15.21 -7.49
C LEU A 39 1.69 14.60 -8.89
N ILE A 40 1.13 13.43 -9.11
CA ILE A 40 1.17 12.76 -10.42
C ILE A 40 0.44 13.59 -11.47
N ILE A 41 -0.74 14.10 -11.15
CA ILE A 41 -1.55 14.92 -12.06
C ILE A 41 -0.79 16.17 -12.51
N VAL A 42 -0.16 16.89 -11.59
CA VAL A 42 0.57 18.12 -11.90
C VAL A 42 1.84 17.84 -12.69
N GLU A 43 2.61 16.82 -12.33
CA GLU A 43 3.82 16.44 -13.07
C GLU A 43 3.49 15.97 -14.49
N LEU A 44 2.44 15.20 -14.66
CA LEU A 44 1.97 14.78 -15.97
C LEU A 44 1.56 15.99 -16.82
N LYS A 45 0.92 16.99 -16.21
CA LYS A 45 0.54 18.24 -16.90
C LYS A 45 1.77 19.01 -17.39
N GLU A 46 2.82 19.08 -16.62
CA GLU A 46 4.06 19.72 -17.04
C GLU A 46 4.70 19.00 -18.22
N ARG A 47 4.65 17.67 -18.23
CA ARG A 47 5.22 16.85 -19.31
C ARG A 47 4.36 16.82 -20.58
N LYS A 48 3.05 16.79 -20.42
CA LYS A 48 2.05 16.62 -21.49
C LYS A 48 0.88 17.60 -21.31
N PRO A 49 1.10 18.92 -21.46
CA PRO A 49 0.08 19.94 -21.13
C PRO A 49 -1.15 19.93 -22.04
N ASP A 50 -1.06 19.34 -23.21
CA ASP A 50 -2.15 19.35 -24.23
C ASP A 50 -3.13 18.18 -24.09
N LEU A 51 -2.98 17.34 -23.07
CA LEU A 51 -3.90 16.23 -22.82
C LEU A 51 -5.31 16.75 -22.50
N VAL A 52 -6.32 16.09 -23.05
CA VAL A 52 -7.74 16.44 -22.86
C VAL A 52 -8.21 16.44 -21.40
N TYR A 53 -7.51 15.73 -20.54
CA TYR A 53 -7.81 15.65 -19.10
C TYR A 53 -7.68 16.99 -18.37
N TYR A 54 -6.91 17.93 -18.92
CA TYR A 54 -6.67 19.27 -18.36
C TYR A 54 -7.62 20.33 -18.91
N ASP A 55 -8.38 20.00 -19.96
CA ASP A 55 -9.36 20.88 -20.58
C ASP A 55 -10.72 20.72 -19.87
N GLU A 56 -11.08 21.70 -19.06
CA GLU A 56 -12.34 21.70 -18.32
C GLU A 56 -13.57 21.83 -19.24
N SER A 57 -13.40 22.34 -20.45
CA SER A 57 -14.48 22.47 -21.44
C SER A 57 -14.76 21.17 -22.20
N TYR A 58 -13.90 20.19 -22.09
CA TYR A 58 -14.05 18.91 -22.77
C TYR A 58 -15.22 18.10 -22.19
N THR A 59 -16.17 17.73 -23.05
CA THR A 59 -17.39 16.99 -22.68
C THR A 59 -17.47 15.59 -23.30
N GLY A 60 -16.51 15.22 -24.15
CA GLY A 60 -16.44 13.93 -24.82
C GLY A 60 -16.04 12.78 -23.90
N GLU A 61 -15.96 11.60 -24.48
CA GLU A 61 -15.38 10.44 -23.80
C GLU A 61 -13.87 10.56 -23.76
N TYR A 62 -13.26 10.22 -22.62
CA TYR A 62 -11.82 10.18 -22.50
C TYR A 62 -11.23 8.94 -23.20
N PRO A 63 -9.99 9.04 -23.72
CA PRO A 63 -9.33 7.91 -24.38
C PRO A 63 -9.32 6.67 -23.49
N LYS A 64 -9.48 5.50 -24.09
CA LYS A 64 -9.43 4.21 -23.38
C LYS A 64 -8.00 3.83 -22.97
N GLU A 65 -7.01 4.25 -23.76
CA GLU A 65 -5.60 4.02 -23.45
C GLU A 65 -5.09 5.08 -22.48
N ALA A 66 -4.29 4.64 -21.52
CA ALA A 66 -3.61 5.55 -20.59
C ALA A 66 -2.65 6.47 -21.35
N PRO A 67 -2.54 7.76 -20.96
CA PRO A 67 -1.63 8.71 -21.59
C PRO A 67 -0.17 8.52 -21.16
N PHE A 68 0.13 7.47 -20.45
CA PHE A 68 1.46 7.12 -19.93
C PHE A 68 1.61 5.60 -19.84
N THR A 69 2.86 5.15 -19.80
CA THR A 69 3.25 3.77 -19.49
C THR A 69 3.53 3.61 -18.00
N ILE A 70 3.64 2.36 -17.51
CA ILE A 70 4.08 2.11 -16.14
C ILE A 70 5.47 2.68 -15.88
N SER A 71 6.38 2.58 -16.84
CA SER A 71 7.73 3.14 -16.73
C SER A 71 7.74 4.66 -16.57
N GLU A 72 6.89 5.36 -17.33
CA GLU A 72 6.71 6.80 -17.17
C GLU A 72 6.10 7.14 -15.81
N LEU A 73 5.09 6.41 -15.35
CA LEU A 73 4.43 6.63 -14.06
C LEU A 73 5.40 6.44 -12.89
N GLU A 74 6.29 5.48 -12.97
CA GLU A 74 7.33 5.23 -11.98
C GLU A 74 8.39 6.34 -11.89
N ASP A 75 8.62 7.07 -12.96
CA ASP A 75 9.47 8.25 -12.96
C ASP A 75 8.71 9.52 -12.53
N ILE A 76 7.45 9.63 -12.91
CA ILE A 76 6.58 10.79 -12.60
C ILE A 76 6.47 10.99 -11.09
N TYR A 77 6.12 9.97 -10.33
CA TYR A 77 5.85 10.12 -8.90
C TYR A 77 7.08 10.52 -8.08
N PRO A 78 8.25 9.87 -8.19
CA PRO A 78 9.44 10.29 -7.47
C PRO A 78 9.90 11.71 -7.86
N THR A 79 9.81 12.05 -9.13
CA THR A 79 10.13 13.39 -9.63
C THR A 79 9.21 14.45 -9.02
N ALA A 80 7.91 14.21 -9.03
CA ALA A 80 6.91 15.09 -8.43
C ALA A 80 7.09 15.23 -6.91
N SER A 81 7.37 14.13 -6.23
CA SER A 81 7.63 14.12 -4.79
C SER A 81 8.86 14.95 -4.43
N LYS A 82 9.93 14.86 -5.22
CA LYS A 82 11.12 15.69 -5.05
C LYS A 82 10.82 17.17 -5.28
N LYS A 83 10.18 17.49 -6.40
CA LYS A 83 9.79 18.87 -6.74
C LYS A 83 8.94 19.51 -5.63
N SER A 84 8.01 18.78 -5.05
CA SER A 84 7.13 19.29 -3.99
C SER A 84 7.86 19.66 -2.69
N LYS A 85 9.05 19.10 -2.47
CA LYS A 85 9.89 19.43 -1.32
C LYS A 85 10.78 20.65 -1.57
N GLU A 86 11.11 20.93 -2.81
CA GLU A 86 12.02 21.97 -3.25
C GLU A 86 11.29 23.24 -3.75
N ASP A 87 10.06 23.09 -4.20
CA ASP A 87 9.24 24.14 -4.82
C ASP A 87 7.84 24.18 -4.18
N GLU A 88 7.59 25.22 -3.39
CA GLU A 88 6.32 25.41 -2.69
C GLU A 88 5.15 25.64 -3.68
N ALA A 89 5.38 26.34 -4.78
CA ALA A 89 4.37 26.57 -5.81
C ALA A 89 3.93 25.24 -6.46
N PHE A 90 4.85 24.34 -6.71
CA PHE A 90 4.53 22.99 -7.19
C PHE A 90 3.70 22.19 -6.18
N ARG A 91 4.08 22.27 -4.90
CA ARG A 91 3.34 21.60 -3.83
C ARG A 91 1.91 22.14 -3.70
N GLU A 92 1.73 23.44 -3.76
CA GLU A 92 0.41 24.08 -3.73
C GLU A 92 -0.45 23.67 -4.93
N ALA A 93 0.14 23.62 -6.12
CA ALA A 93 -0.54 23.12 -7.31
C ALA A 93 -0.98 21.66 -7.17
N ALA A 94 -0.16 20.82 -6.57
CA ALA A 94 -0.49 19.42 -6.28
C ALA A 94 -1.61 19.29 -5.25
N MET A 95 -1.61 20.12 -4.22
CA MET A 95 -2.68 20.17 -3.21
C MET A 95 -4.01 20.62 -3.85
N GLU A 96 -3.98 21.64 -4.72
CA GLU A 96 -5.15 22.09 -5.47
C GLU A 96 -5.66 21.01 -6.42
N ALA A 97 -4.78 20.33 -7.15
CA ALA A 97 -5.16 19.20 -8.01
C ALA A 97 -5.80 18.07 -7.21
N THR A 98 -5.29 17.76 -6.03
CA THR A 98 -5.88 16.78 -5.11
C THR A 98 -7.28 17.18 -4.69
N SER A 99 -7.47 18.44 -4.30
CA SER A 99 -8.77 18.99 -3.92
C SER A 99 -9.77 18.90 -5.08
N GLN A 100 -9.38 19.27 -6.29
CA GLN A 100 -10.21 19.18 -7.47
C GLN A 100 -10.55 17.74 -7.86
N LEU A 101 -9.61 16.81 -7.72
CA LEU A 101 -9.86 15.38 -7.89
C LEU A 101 -10.93 14.89 -6.92
N GLN A 102 -10.78 15.21 -5.65
CA GLN A 102 -11.73 14.83 -4.60
C GLN A 102 -13.10 15.48 -4.78
N ALA A 103 -13.14 16.71 -5.28
CA ALA A 103 -14.37 17.42 -5.63
C ALA A 103 -15.09 16.89 -6.89
N GLY A 104 -14.46 15.97 -7.62
CA GLY A 104 -15.09 15.30 -8.75
C GLY A 104 -14.73 15.86 -10.12
N ARG A 105 -13.63 16.63 -10.26
CA ARG A 105 -13.18 17.11 -11.57
C ARG A 105 -13.04 15.95 -12.54
N ARG A 106 -13.82 15.97 -13.59
CA ARG A 106 -14.04 14.86 -14.51
C ARG A 106 -12.74 14.36 -15.16
N GLY A 107 -11.91 15.27 -15.68
CA GLY A 107 -10.62 14.92 -16.29
C GLY A 107 -9.65 14.28 -15.30
N TYR A 108 -9.60 14.77 -14.08
CA TYR A 108 -8.74 14.22 -13.03
C TYR A 108 -9.22 12.85 -12.53
N ARG A 109 -10.53 12.64 -12.47
CA ARG A 109 -11.11 11.31 -12.18
C ARG A 109 -10.78 10.30 -13.29
N ALA A 110 -10.81 10.73 -14.55
CA ALA A 110 -10.40 9.89 -15.67
C ALA A 110 -8.91 9.55 -15.64
N LEU A 111 -8.05 10.50 -15.25
CA LEU A 111 -6.62 10.22 -15.00
C LEU A 111 -6.42 9.23 -13.84
N LEU A 112 -7.15 9.40 -12.74
CA LEU A 112 -7.09 8.46 -11.62
C LEU A 112 -7.43 7.03 -12.06
N ALA A 113 -8.46 6.86 -12.87
CA ALA A 113 -8.83 5.55 -13.41
C ALA A 113 -7.67 4.91 -14.20
N HIS A 114 -6.97 5.69 -15.03
CA HIS A 114 -5.80 5.23 -15.77
C HIS A 114 -4.61 4.91 -14.86
N ILE A 115 -4.34 5.75 -13.86
CA ILE A 115 -3.28 5.52 -12.88
C ILE A 115 -3.52 4.20 -12.15
N LEU A 116 -4.74 3.96 -11.71
CA LEU A 116 -5.13 2.73 -11.02
C LEU A 116 -5.01 1.50 -11.93
N ASP A 117 -5.51 1.59 -13.15
CA ASP A 117 -5.45 0.47 -14.11
C ASP A 117 -4.00 0.04 -14.37
N VAL A 118 -3.13 0.98 -14.68
CA VAL A 118 -1.71 0.73 -14.92
C VAL A 118 -1.01 0.18 -13.66
N SER A 119 -1.24 0.82 -12.51
CA SER A 119 -0.61 0.43 -11.23
C SER A 119 -1.09 -0.92 -10.74
N VAL A 120 -2.37 -1.21 -10.80
CA VAL A 120 -2.96 -2.49 -10.37
C VAL A 120 -2.48 -3.63 -11.25
N THR A 121 -2.41 -3.43 -12.56
CA THR A 121 -1.88 -4.43 -13.50
C THR A 121 -0.43 -4.81 -13.14
N ASP A 122 0.41 -3.84 -12.85
CA ASP A 122 1.80 -4.08 -12.43
C ASP A 122 1.88 -4.75 -11.06
N LEU A 123 1.10 -4.30 -10.08
CA LEU A 123 1.03 -4.92 -8.75
C LEU A 123 0.57 -6.37 -8.81
N LYS A 124 -0.44 -6.69 -9.60
CA LYS A 124 -0.92 -8.07 -9.79
C LYS A 124 0.17 -8.98 -10.32
N LYS A 125 0.94 -8.52 -11.30
CA LYS A 125 2.09 -9.26 -11.83
C LYS A 125 3.10 -9.59 -10.72
N ASN A 126 3.46 -8.61 -9.90
CA ASN A 126 4.41 -8.79 -8.79
C ASN A 126 3.85 -9.74 -7.72
N TYR A 127 2.58 -9.62 -7.38
CA TYR A 127 1.95 -10.51 -6.41
C TYR A 127 1.79 -11.94 -6.95
N ASP A 128 1.49 -12.11 -8.22
CA ASP A 128 1.48 -13.42 -8.87
C ASP A 128 2.86 -14.10 -8.79
N ASN A 129 3.93 -13.34 -9.01
CA ASN A 129 5.30 -13.83 -8.84
C ASN A 129 5.63 -14.25 -7.40
N LEU A 130 4.99 -13.64 -6.41
CA LEU A 130 5.07 -14.03 -4.99
C LEU A 130 4.09 -15.14 -4.60
N ASN A 131 3.24 -15.57 -5.51
CA ASN A 131 2.12 -16.46 -5.22
C ASN A 131 1.23 -15.92 -4.08
N VAL A 132 0.93 -14.64 -4.15
CA VAL A 132 0.06 -13.88 -3.25
C VAL A 132 -1.16 -13.42 -4.03
N SER A 133 -2.34 -13.58 -3.48
CA SER A 133 -3.60 -13.18 -4.11
C SER A 133 -4.49 -12.37 -3.15
N PHE A 134 -5.35 -11.55 -3.73
CA PHE A 134 -6.31 -10.75 -2.98
C PHE A 134 -7.71 -10.92 -3.59
N GLU A 135 -8.70 -11.03 -2.74
CA GLU A 135 -10.10 -11.08 -3.14
C GLU A 135 -10.63 -9.69 -3.48
N LEU A 136 -10.07 -8.64 -2.81
CA LEU A 136 -10.48 -7.24 -3.01
C LEU A 136 -9.30 -6.37 -3.40
N TRP A 137 -9.58 -5.45 -4.32
CA TRP A 137 -8.66 -4.42 -4.78
C TRP A 137 -9.29 -3.04 -4.54
N LYS A 138 -9.61 -2.78 -3.28
CA LYS A 138 -10.21 -1.51 -2.86
C LYS A 138 -9.13 -0.47 -2.55
N GLY A 139 -9.52 0.78 -2.53
CA GLY A 139 -8.67 1.89 -2.18
C GLY A 139 -9.37 2.92 -1.29
N GLU A 140 -8.64 3.95 -0.90
CA GLU A 140 -9.18 5.06 -0.13
C GLU A 140 -10.33 5.77 -0.86
N SER A 141 -10.28 5.82 -2.21
CA SER A 141 -11.35 6.40 -3.05
C SER A 141 -12.68 5.69 -2.89
N ASP A 142 -12.69 4.38 -2.63
CA ASP A 142 -13.91 3.61 -2.42
C ASP A 142 -14.61 3.97 -1.12
N ALA A 143 -13.89 4.49 -0.14
CA ALA A 143 -14.42 4.90 1.16
C ALA A 143 -15.08 6.30 1.13
N GLN A 144 -14.80 7.09 0.11
CA GLN A 144 -15.27 8.48 0.01
C GLN A 144 -16.79 8.64 0.20
N PRO A 145 -17.67 7.81 -0.39
CA PRO A 145 -19.10 7.93 -0.21
C PRO A 145 -19.60 7.78 1.24
N TYR A 146 -18.81 7.13 2.09
CA TYR A 146 -19.16 6.86 3.49
C TYR A 146 -18.76 7.99 4.45
N ILE A 147 -17.90 8.93 3.99
CA ILE A 147 -17.35 9.99 4.86
C ILE A 147 -18.41 10.98 5.33
N PRO A 148 -19.28 11.57 4.48
CA PRO A 148 -20.21 12.59 4.92
C PRO A 148 -21.14 12.14 6.05
N ASP A 149 -21.78 10.99 5.91
CA ASP A 149 -22.71 10.47 6.90
C ASP A 149 -21.99 10.06 8.21
N MET A 150 -20.79 9.50 8.08
CA MET A 150 -19.95 9.16 9.24
C MET A 150 -19.59 10.41 10.04
N VAL A 151 -19.11 11.46 9.38
CA VAL A 151 -18.75 12.73 10.02
C VAL A 151 -19.98 13.38 10.68
N GLN A 152 -21.11 13.39 9.99
CA GLN A 152 -22.34 13.95 10.53
C GLN A 152 -22.81 13.20 11.78
N MET A 153 -22.75 11.88 11.78
CA MET A 153 -23.08 11.05 12.94
C MET A 153 -22.19 11.38 14.14
N MET A 154 -20.89 11.53 13.92
CA MET A 154 -19.92 11.87 14.98
C MET A 154 -20.20 13.25 15.58
N LYS A 155 -20.60 14.22 14.77
CA LYS A 155 -21.03 15.55 15.22
C LYS A 155 -22.33 15.48 16.01
N ASP A 156 -23.36 14.84 15.45
CA ASP A 156 -24.70 14.80 16.04
C ASP A 156 -24.75 14.09 17.38
N LYS A 157 -23.92 13.07 17.56
CA LYS A 157 -23.79 12.33 18.81
C LYS A 157 -22.81 12.96 19.79
N GLY A 158 -22.19 14.07 19.45
CA GLY A 158 -21.29 14.80 20.33
C GLY A 158 -19.90 14.16 20.51
N PHE A 159 -19.52 13.19 19.67
CA PHE A 159 -18.18 12.60 19.72
C PHE A 159 -17.12 13.52 19.12
N ALA A 160 -17.46 14.18 18.02
CA ALA A 160 -16.54 15.06 17.32
C ALA A 160 -16.73 16.51 17.76
N TYR A 161 -15.61 17.20 18.00
CA TYR A 161 -15.57 18.62 18.37
C TYR A 161 -14.42 19.34 17.67
N MET A 162 -14.52 20.66 17.60
CA MET A 162 -13.48 21.49 17.01
C MET A 162 -12.34 21.70 18.01
N SER A 163 -11.11 21.45 17.58
CA SER A 163 -9.89 21.70 18.32
C SER A 163 -8.81 22.22 17.38
N GLU A 164 -8.26 23.39 17.68
CA GLU A 164 -7.25 24.05 16.86
C GLU A 164 -7.61 24.14 15.36
N GLY A 165 -8.88 24.37 15.09
CA GLY A 165 -9.42 24.46 13.73
C GLY A 165 -9.76 23.13 13.07
N ALA A 166 -9.34 22.01 13.60
CA ALA A 166 -9.66 20.67 13.08
C ALA A 166 -10.84 20.03 13.82
N LEU A 167 -11.57 19.18 13.14
CA LEU A 167 -12.60 18.33 13.75
C LEU A 167 -11.95 17.07 14.28
N VAL A 168 -12.08 16.80 15.58
CA VAL A 168 -11.38 15.71 16.26
C VAL A 168 -12.32 14.89 17.15
N VAL A 169 -11.93 13.65 17.41
CA VAL A 169 -12.52 12.78 18.41
C VAL A 169 -11.46 12.43 19.45
N ASP A 170 -11.74 12.68 20.71
CA ASP A 170 -10.86 12.32 21.83
C ASP A 170 -10.84 10.80 22.01
N VAL A 171 -9.63 10.23 22.04
CA VAL A 171 -9.41 8.78 22.12
C VAL A 171 -8.50 8.37 23.27
N LYS A 172 -8.12 9.29 24.13
CA LYS A 172 -7.31 8.94 25.31
C LYS A 172 -8.11 8.10 26.30
N GLU A 173 -7.40 7.23 27.00
CA GLU A 173 -7.94 6.36 28.06
C GLU A 173 -7.17 6.59 29.36
N ASP A 174 -7.83 6.38 30.51
CA ASP A 174 -7.23 6.61 31.84
C ASP A 174 -6.02 5.69 32.10
N THR A 175 -5.92 4.58 31.39
CA THR A 175 -4.81 3.62 31.48
C THR A 175 -3.59 3.99 30.66
N ASP A 176 -3.66 5.06 29.88
CA ASP A 176 -2.56 5.47 29.00
C ASP A 176 -1.33 5.90 29.80
N THR A 177 -0.20 5.29 29.47
CA THR A 177 1.11 5.66 30.03
C THR A 177 1.83 6.77 29.23
N LYS A 178 1.30 7.06 28.06
CA LYS A 178 1.75 8.12 27.15
C LYS A 178 0.57 8.93 26.69
N GLU A 179 0.82 10.18 26.34
CA GLU A 179 -0.19 11.02 25.71
C GLU A 179 -0.62 10.42 24.36
N ILE A 180 -1.91 10.21 24.19
CA ILE A 180 -2.52 9.80 22.92
C ILE A 180 -3.27 10.99 22.35
N PRO A 181 -2.79 11.59 21.25
CA PRO A 181 -3.46 12.71 20.61
C PRO A 181 -4.86 12.34 20.11
N PRO A 182 -5.81 13.29 20.05
CA PRO A 182 -7.12 13.05 19.47
C PRO A 182 -7.01 12.54 18.02
N CYS A 183 -7.96 11.71 17.61
CA CYS A 183 -8.10 11.28 16.22
C CYS A 183 -8.66 12.45 15.39
N ILE A 184 -7.94 12.88 14.38
CA ILE A 184 -8.39 13.96 13.50
C ILE A 184 -9.34 13.38 12.46
N ILE A 185 -10.56 13.89 12.43
CA ILE A 185 -11.60 13.45 11.49
C ILE A 185 -11.58 14.28 10.21
N LEU A 186 -11.40 15.60 10.33
CA LEU A 186 -11.24 16.52 9.22
C LEU A 186 -10.18 17.57 9.58
N LYS A 187 -9.42 18.01 8.58
CA LYS A 187 -8.51 19.13 8.73
C LYS A 187 -9.25 20.46 8.90
N SER A 188 -8.51 21.52 9.25
CA SER A 188 -9.06 22.87 9.36
C SER A 188 -9.70 23.40 8.09
N ASP A 189 -9.28 22.95 6.92
CA ASP A 189 -9.86 23.27 5.61
C ASP A 189 -11.01 22.36 5.21
N GLY A 190 -11.41 21.41 6.08
CA GLY A 190 -12.45 20.43 5.82
C GLY A 190 -11.98 19.21 5.01
N ALA A 191 -10.69 19.12 4.68
CA ALA A 191 -10.16 18.00 3.91
C ALA A 191 -10.02 16.73 4.74
N SER A 192 -10.12 15.60 4.07
CA SER A 192 -9.93 14.26 4.64
C SER A 192 -8.45 13.95 4.86
N LEU A 193 -8.18 13.16 5.89
CA LEU A 193 -6.88 12.59 6.24
C LEU A 193 -6.91 11.06 6.08
N TYR A 194 -5.77 10.41 6.30
CA TYR A 194 -5.71 8.94 6.40
C TYR A 194 -6.64 8.39 7.48
N SER A 195 -6.75 9.06 8.63
CA SER A 195 -7.71 8.66 9.68
C SER A 195 -9.16 8.74 9.22
N THR A 196 -9.51 9.75 8.43
CA THR A 196 -10.86 9.88 7.86
C THR A 196 -11.18 8.71 6.93
N THR A 197 -10.31 8.43 5.98
CA THR A 197 -10.49 7.36 5.00
C THR A 197 -10.42 5.99 5.65
N ASP A 198 -9.55 5.77 6.61
CA ASP A 198 -9.47 4.49 7.35
C ASP A 198 -10.73 4.23 8.17
N LEU A 199 -11.28 5.22 8.84
CA LEU A 199 -12.56 5.09 9.56
C LEU A 199 -13.73 4.83 8.60
N ALA A 200 -13.79 5.54 7.48
CA ALA A 200 -14.80 5.32 6.45
C ALA A 200 -14.67 3.94 5.79
N THR A 201 -13.45 3.44 5.64
CA THR A 201 -13.19 2.07 5.17
C THR A 201 -13.72 1.02 6.14
N ILE A 202 -13.60 1.26 7.44
CA ILE A 202 -14.21 0.39 8.46
C ILE A 202 -15.74 0.38 8.30
N VAL A 203 -16.37 1.53 8.11
CA VAL A 203 -17.82 1.62 7.83
C VAL A 203 -18.19 0.77 6.62
N MET A 204 -17.47 0.94 5.50
CA MET A 204 -17.69 0.18 4.27
C MET A 204 -17.55 -1.32 4.50
N ARG A 205 -16.49 -1.77 5.18
CA ARG A 205 -16.25 -3.18 5.46
C ARG A 205 -17.31 -3.80 6.35
N MET A 206 -17.78 -3.07 7.37
CA MET A 206 -18.86 -3.54 8.23
C MET A 206 -20.19 -3.68 7.48
N GLN A 207 -20.48 -2.77 6.56
CA GLN A 207 -21.70 -2.85 5.74
C GLN A 207 -21.63 -3.98 4.70
N ASP A 208 -20.52 -4.10 4.00
CA ASP A 208 -20.39 -5.01 2.87
C ASP A 208 -20.08 -6.45 3.28
N TYR A 209 -19.33 -6.66 4.36
CA TYR A 209 -18.81 -7.98 4.75
C TYR A 209 -19.15 -8.39 6.17
N ASN A 210 -19.53 -7.47 7.05
CA ASN A 210 -19.78 -7.72 8.46
C ASN A 210 -18.72 -8.63 9.11
N PRO A 211 -17.44 -8.25 9.09
CA PRO A 211 -16.35 -9.09 9.58
C PRO A 211 -16.39 -9.24 11.11
N ASP A 212 -15.95 -10.40 11.59
CA ASP A 212 -15.70 -10.64 13.02
C ASP A 212 -14.35 -10.05 13.47
N ALA A 213 -13.41 -9.94 12.55
CA ALA A 213 -12.09 -9.37 12.78
C ALA A 213 -11.57 -8.64 11.54
N ILE A 214 -10.86 -7.54 11.76
CA ILE A 214 -10.14 -6.81 10.71
C ILE A 214 -8.68 -6.72 11.15
N ILE A 215 -7.77 -7.27 10.33
CA ILE A 215 -6.34 -7.30 10.59
C ILE A 215 -5.63 -6.40 9.59
N TYR A 216 -4.87 -5.43 10.11
CA TYR A 216 -4.09 -4.48 9.31
C TYR A 216 -2.61 -4.84 9.36
N LEU A 217 -1.99 -4.91 8.22
CA LEU A 217 -0.57 -5.20 8.05
C LEU A 217 0.12 -4.01 7.43
N THR A 218 0.80 -3.23 8.23
CA THR A 218 1.53 -2.03 7.80
C THR A 218 2.85 -1.90 8.54
N ASP A 219 3.67 -0.95 8.13
CA ASP A 219 4.88 -0.59 8.85
C ASP A 219 4.57 -0.24 10.32
N GLN A 220 5.41 -0.71 11.23
CA GLN A 220 5.22 -0.48 12.67
C GLN A 220 5.23 1.00 13.08
N ARG A 221 5.81 1.87 12.25
CA ARG A 221 5.78 3.33 12.47
C ARG A 221 4.36 3.91 12.43
N GLN A 222 3.40 3.20 11.87
CA GLN A 222 1.99 3.58 11.83
C GLN A 222 1.19 3.10 13.04
N SER A 223 1.81 2.51 14.04
CA SER A 223 1.12 1.94 15.22
C SER A 223 0.25 2.96 15.97
N MET A 224 0.74 4.18 16.18
CA MET A 224 -0.02 5.23 16.84
C MET A 224 -1.28 5.61 16.05
N HIS A 225 -1.18 5.70 14.75
CA HIS A 225 -2.32 5.96 13.86
C HIS A 225 -3.43 4.91 14.05
N PHE A 226 -3.08 3.63 14.08
CA PHE A 226 -4.06 2.57 14.29
C PHE A 226 -4.63 2.53 15.72
N VAL A 227 -3.85 2.89 16.73
CA VAL A 227 -4.40 3.08 18.08
C VAL A 227 -5.51 4.12 18.05
N GLN A 228 -5.27 5.27 17.44
CA GLN A 228 -6.26 6.34 17.32
C GLN A 228 -7.49 5.92 16.51
N VAL A 229 -7.29 5.31 15.35
CA VAL A 229 -8.38 4.85 14.47
C VAL A 229 -9.24 3.80 15.17
N PHE A 230 -8.63 2.80 15.76
CA PHE A 230 -9.38 1.71 16.43
C PHE A 230 -10.16 2.21 17.63
N ARG A 231 -9.56 3.04 18.47
CA ARG A 231 -10.25 3.64 19.62
C ARG A 231 -11.41 4.54 19.17
N CYS A 232 -11.20 5.33 18.12
CA CYS A 232 -12.26 6.16 17.54
C CYS A 232 -13.41 5.29 16.99
N ALA A 233 -13.11 4.24 16.23
CA ALA A 233 -14.12 3.34 15.68
C ALA A 233 -14.96 2.66 16.77
N ARG A 234 -14.34 2.23 17.87
CA ARG A 234 -15.05 1.62 19.00
C ARG A 234 -15.90 2.63 19.77
N LYS A 235 -15.32 3.78 20.10
CA LYS A 235 -15.99 4.84 20.86
C LYS A 235 -17.24 5.36 20.15
N THR A 236 -17.14 5.55 18.83
CA THR A 236 -18.23 6.10 18.01
C THR A 236 -19.22 5.06 17.52
N GLY A 237 -18.99 3.79 17.83
CA GLY A 237 -19.87 2.70 17.45
C GLY A 237 -19.83 2.29 15.99
N LEU A 238 -18.75 2.63 15.25
CA LEU A 238 -18.55 2.14 13.89
C LEU A 238 -18.36 0.63 13.83
N VAL A 239 -17.82 0.07 14.91
CA VAL A 239 -17.74 -1.37 15.14
C VAL A 239 -18.38 -1.73 16.47
N GLY A 240 -19.00 -2.91 16.55
CA GLY A 240 -19.50 -3.45 17.81
C GLY A 240 -18.36 -3.93 18.72
N PRO A 241 -18.66 -4.21 20.01
CA PRO A 241 -17.65 -4.62 20.99
C PRO A 241 -17.00 -5.99 20.67
N ASP A 242 -17.70 -6.83 19.90
CA ASP A 242 -17.24 -8.19 19.55
C ASP A 242 -16.36 -8.23 18.29
N VAL A 243 -16.27 -7.13 17.55
CA VAL A 243 -15.41 -7.05 16.38
C VAL A 243 -13.96 -6.81 16.80
N GLU A 244 -13.06 -7.69 16.40
CA GLU A 244 -11.63 -7.54 16.68
C GLU A 244 -10.96 -6.62 15.66
N LEU A 245 -10.23 -5.63 16.15
CA LEU A 245 -9.40 -4.73 15.33
C LEU A 245 -7.95 -4.92 15.75
N THR A 246 -7.12 -5.40 14.83
CA THR A 246 -5.72 -5.73 15.11
C THR A 246 -4.79 -5.07 14.11
N HIS A 247 -3.74 -4.44 14.59
CA HIS A 247 -2.63 -3.96 13.78
C HIS A 247 -1.40 -4.83 14.03
N ILE A 248 -0.90 -5.44 12.96
CA ILE A 248 0.38 -6.14 12.95
C ILE A 248 1.38 -5.23 12.25
N GLY A 249 2.19 -4.53 13.04
CA GLY A 249 3.25 -3.68 12.55
C GLY A 249 4.49 -4.50 12.20
N PHE A 250 5.06 -4.29 11.03
CA PHE A 250 6.29 -4.95 10.63
C PHE A 250 7.46 -3.97 10.51
N GLY A 251 8.66 -4.49 10.72
CA GLY A 251 9.91 -3.78 10.52
C GLY A 251 10.33 -3.73 9.05
N THR A 252 11.44 -3.08 8.80
CA THR A 252 11.98 -2.87 7.45
C THR A 252 12.85 -4.06 7.02
N MET A 253 12.71 -4.48 5.77
CA MET A 253 13.65 -5.36 5.11
C MET A 253 14.75 -4.53 4.47
N ASN A 254 15.99 -4.73 4.90
CA ASN A 254 17.16 -3.98 4.47
C ASN A 254 18.08 -4.84 3.60
N GLY A 255 18.99 -4.20 2.89
CA GLY A 255 20.07 -4.86 2.18
C GLY A 255 21.19 -5.31 3.14
N LYS A 256 22.23 -5.94 2.57
CA LYS A 256 23.39 -6.47 3.29
C LYS A 256 24.11 -5.41 4.13
N ASP A 257 24.09 -4.15 3.71
CA ASP A 257 24.67 -3.00 4.40
C ASP A 257 23.82 -2.47 5.57
N GLY A 258 22.68 -3.10 5.87
CA GLY A 258 21.76 -2.66 6.90
C GLY A 258 20.90 -1.45 6.53
N LYS A 259 20.96 -1.01 5.27
CA LYS A 259 20.20 0.12 4.74
C LYS A 259 19.08 -0.37 3.81
N PRO A 260 18.03 0.42 3.59
CA PRO A 260 16.99 0.08 2.63
C PRO A 260 17.58 -0.26 1.26
N PHE A 261 17.00 -1.25 0.57
CA PHE A 261 17.42 -1.61 -0.78
C PHE A 261 17.35 -0.41 -1.71
N LYS A 262 18.44 -0.21 -2.47
CA LYS A 262 18.56 0.85 -3.47
C LYS A 262 19.07 0.27 -4.78
N THR A 263 18.71 0.91 -5.87
CA THR A 263 19.36 0.68 -7.17
C THR A 263 20.81 1.15 -7.14
N ARG A 264 21.62 0.72 -8.13
CA ARG A 264 23.00 1.20 -8.27
C ARG A 264 23.10 2.72 -8.39
N GLU A 265 22.06 3.37 -8.88
CA GLU A 265 21.96 4.82 -9.02
C GLU A 265 21.43 5.52 -7.76
N GLY A 266 21.17 4.78 -6.69
CA GLY A 266 20.72 5.31 -5.40
C GLY A 266 19.21 5.49 -5.23
N GLY A 267 18.41 5.08 -6.22
CA GLY A 267 16.95 5.08 -6.14
C GLY A 267 16.38 3.92 -5.30
N VAL A 268 15.08 3.95 -5.03
CA VAL A 268 14.38 2.85 -4.36
C VAL A 268 14.33 1.64 -5.29
N MET A 269 14.73 0.46 -4.79
CA MET A 269 14.67 -0.77 -5.56
C MET A 269 13.22 -1.25 -5.69
N ARG A 270 12.80 -1.53 -6.90
CA ARG A 270 11.50 -2.14 -7.20
C ARG A 270 11.49 -3.60 -6.80
N LEU A 271 10.33 -4.07 -6.34
CA LEU A 271 10.15 -5.48 -5.98
C LEU A 271 10.45 -6.42 -7.14
N GLU A 272 10.03 -6.08 -8.35
CA GLU A 272 10.31 -6.87 -9.56
C GLU A 272 11.82 -7.11 -9.77
N TYR A 273 12.63 -6.09 -9.65
CA TYR A 273 14.09 -6.22 -9.80
C TYR A 273 14.72 -7.09 -8.71
N LEU A 274 14.26 -6.96 -7.47
CA LEU A 274 14.74 -7.82 -6.39
C LEU A 274 14.42 -9.29 -6.65
N LEU A 275 13.21 -9.59 -7.09
CA LEU A 275 12.79 -10.96 -7.42
C LEU A 275 13.58 -11.51 -8.61
N ASP A 276 13.83 -10.70 -9.63
CA ASP A 276 14.65 -11.09 -10.78
C ASP A 276 16.09 -11.40 -10.37
N GLU A 277 16.72 -10.57 -9.55
CA GLU A 277 18.07 -10.82 -9.01
C GLU A 277 18.13 -12.12 -8.21
N ILE A 278 17.14 -12.40 -7.39
CA ILE A 278 17.08 -13.64 -6.61
C ILE A 278 16.92 -14.85 -7.52
N ASN A 279 16.06 -14.76 -8.54
CA ASN A 279 15.86 -15.81 -9.53
C ASN A 279 17.15 -16.10 -10.33
N GLU A 280 17.85 -15.05 -10.78
CA GLU A 280 19.11 -15.20 -11.51
C GLU A 280 20.19 -15.86 -10.67
N GLU A 281 20.36 -15.43 -9.42
CA GLU A 281 21.32 -16.03 -8.50
C GLU A 281 20.99 -17.50 -8.19
N MET A 282 19.73 -17.83 -8.01
CA MET A 282 19.29 -19.20 -7.79
C MET A 282 19.52 -20.07 -9.02
N LEU A 283 19.22 -19.57 -10.22
CA LEU A 283 19.45 -20.28 -11.48
C LEU A 283 20.95 -20.58 -11.68
N LYS A 284 21.80 -19.58 -11.37
CA LYS A 284 23.26 -19.74 -11.43
C LYS A 284 23.72 -20.88 -10.50
N LYS A 285 23.29 -20.87 -9.26
CA LYS A 285 23.64 -21.90 -8.27
C LYS A 285 23.13 -23.29 -8.66
N ILE A 286 21.93 -23.41 -9.19
CA ILE A 286 21.39 -24.68 -9.68
C ILE A 286 22.26 -25.20 -10.85
N THR A 287 22.59 -24.33 -11.81
CA THR A 287 23.40 -24.68 -12.98
C THR A 287 24.81 -25.10 -12.59
N GLU A 288 25.46 -24.39 -11.65
CA GLU A 288 26.79 -24.73 -11.13
C GLU A 288 26.78 -26.08 -10.40
N ASN A 289 25.77 -26.31 -9.55
CA ASN A 289 25.63 -27.56 -8.81
C ASN A 289 25.37 -28.77 -9.72
N GLN A 290 24.69 -28.57 -10.86
CA GLN A 290 24.50 -29.60 -11.87
C GLN A 290 25.80 -29.99 -12.59
N LYS A 291 26.65 -29.00 -12.89
CA LYS A 291 27.95 -29.24 -13.52
C LYS A 291 28.89 -30.03 -12.64
N GLU A 292 28.85 -29.84 -11.32
CA GLU A 292 29.67 -30.52 -10.34
C GLU A 292 29.24 -31.99 -10.11
N LYS A 293 27.95 -32.30 -10.29
CA LYS A 293 27.38 -33.62 -9.98
C LYS A 293 27.31 -34.58 -11.15
N GLU A 294 27.96 -34.34 -12.28
CA GLU A 294 28.14 -35.23 -13.47
C GLU A 294 26.91 -36.01 -13.96
N ASN A 295 25.71 -35.80 -13.39
CA ASN A 295 24.62 -36.78 -13.52
C ASN A 295 23.23 -36.18 -13.63
N LEU A 296 23.04 -35.04 -14.32
CA LEU A 296 21.67 -34.47 -14.42
C LEU A 296 21.35 -33.97 -15.83
N ASP A 297 20.55 -34.78 -16.52
CA ASP A 297 19.77 -34.40 -17.70
C ASP A 297 18.55 -33.52 -17.29
N ILE A 298 18.76 -32.43 -16.56
CA ILE A 298 17.70 -31.45 -16.35
C ILE A 298 17.74 -30.48 -17.52
N SER A 299 16.61 -30.31 -18.18
CA SER A 299 16.50 -29.34 -19.27
C SER A 299 16.67 -27.92 -18.74
N GLU A 300 17.07 -27.00 -19.63
CA GLU A 300 17.19 -25.58 -19.27
C GLU A 300 15.87 -25.01 -18.73
N GLU A 301 14.74 -25.45 -19.27
CA GLU A 301 13.40 -25.05 -18.83
C GLU A 301 13.08 -25.56 -17.41
N GLU A 302 13.42 -26.81 -17.11
CA GLU A 302 13.28 -27.35 -15.74
C GLU A 302 14.17 -26.62 -14.75
N ALA A 303 15.38 -26.27 -15.11
CA ALA A 303 16.30 -25.52 -14.28
C ALA A 303 15.73 -24.13 -13.95
N LYS A 304 15.17 -23.44 -14.93
CA LYS A 304 14.50 -22.13 -14.75
C LYS A 304 13.28 -22.23 -13.84
N GLN A 305 12.44 -23.24 -14.04
CA GLN A 305 11.24 -23.44 -13.21
C GLN A 305 11.61 -23.81 -11.78
N THR A 306 12.61 -24.65 -11.59
CA THR A 306 13.14 -25.01 -10.26
C THR A 306 13.73 -23.78 -9.56
N ALA A 307 14.52 -22.96 -10.28
CA ALA A 307 15.09 -21.74 -9.75
C ALA A 307 14.01 -20.77 -9.25
N LYS A 308 12.95 -20.59 -10.03
CA LYS A 308 11.82 -19.74 -9.66
C LYS A 308 11.11 -20.24 -8.40
N THR A 309 10.86 -21.52 -8.30
CA THR A 309 10.19 -22.14 -7.14
C THR A 309 11.05 -22.03 -5.88
N VAL A 310 12.32 -22.36 -5.96
CA VAL A 310 13.24 -22.33 -4.82
C VAL A 310 13.54 -20.89 -4.39
N ALA A 311 13.68 -19.96 -5.34
CA ALA A 311 13.86 -18.54 -5.05
C ALA A 311 12.67 -17.96 -4.28
N LEU A 312 11.45 -18.29 -4.70
CA LEU A 312 10.23 -17.87 -4.01
C LEU A 312 10.16 -18.46 -2.58
N ALA A 313 10.48 -19.73 -2.42
CA ALA A 313 10.55 -20.37 -1.11
C ALA A 313 11.58 -19.70 -0.19
N ALA A 314 12.74 -19.37 -0.72
CA ALA A 314 13.81 -18.68 0.02
C ALA A 314 13.38 -17.28 0.48
N VAL A 315 12.72 -16.50 -0.38
CA VAL A 315 12.19 -15.18 -0.03
C VAL A 315 11.16 -15.27 1.10
N LYS A 316 10.20 -16.17 0.96
CA LYS A 316 9.13 -16.35 1.95
C LYS A 316 9.67 -16.87 3.28
N TYR A 317 10.51 -17.87 3.26
CA TYR A 317 11.13 -18.39 4.47
C TYR A 317 12.03 -17.35 5.13
N GLY A 318 12.82 -16.64 4.35
CA GLY A 318 13.70 -15.59 4.85
C GLY A 318 12.94 -14.47 5.55
N ASP A 319 11.80 -14.04 5.01
CA ASP A 319 10.94 -13.04 5.66
C ASP A 319 10.24 -13.61 6.91
N LEU A 320 9.54 -14.74 6.76
CA LEU A 320 8.71 -15.31 7.81
C LEU A 320 9.50 -15.93 8.97
N SER A 321 10.80 -16.22 8.80
CA SER A 321 11.69 -16.67 9.87
C SER A 321 12.10 -15.56 10.83
N ASN A 322 11.85 -14.30 10.48
CA ASN A 322 12.12 -13.16 11.33
C ASN A 322 10.85 -12.74 12.09
N GLN A 323 11.03 -12.22 13.29
CA GLN A 323 9.94 -11.60 14.03
C GLN A 323 9.37 -10.41 13.21
N ALA A 324 8.06 -10.36 13.00
CA ALA A 324 7.43 -9.36 12.15
C ALA A 324 7.83 -7.92 12.52
N SER A 325 7.83 -7.57 13.80
CA SER A 325 8.15 -6.22 14.30
C SER A 325 9.64 -5.84 14.21
N LYS A 326 10.52 -6.75 13.83
CA LYS A 326 11.95 -6.48 13.72
C LYS A 326 12.36 -6.15 12.30
N ASP A 327 13.31 -5.21 12.18
CA ASP A 327 14.05 -5.01 10.95
C ASP A 327 14.98 -6.22 10.74
N TYR A 328 15.22 -6.60 9.49
CA TYR A 328 16.20 -7.61 9.15
C TYR A 328 16.93 -7.28 7.87
N CYS A 329 18.11 -7.87 7.71
CA CYS A 329 18.91 -7.74 6.49
C CYS A 329 18.66 -8.95 5.58
N PHE A 330 18.30 -8.67 4.33
CA PHE A 330 18.18 -9.68 3.28
C PHE A 330 19.50 -9.71 2.48
N ASP A 331 20.23 -10.81 2.61
CA ASP A 331 21.46 -11.08 1.86
C ASP A 331 21.14 -12.16 0.80
N ILE A 332 21.16 -11.79 -0.46
CA ILE A 332 20.79 -12.68 -1.57
C ILE A 332 21.67 -13.94 -1.57
N GLU A 333 22.98 -13.80 -1.35
CA GLU A 333 23.89 -14.96 -1.31
C GLU A 333 23.53 -15.94 -0.19
N ARG A 334 23.26 -15.42 1.00
CA ARG A 334 22.91 -16.24 2.18
C ARG A 334 21.55 -16.91 2.01
N PHE A 335 20.54 -16.16 1.58
CA PHE A 335 19.17 -16.67 1.45
C PHE A 335 18.97 -17.62 0.26
N THR A 336 19.88 -17.61 -0.70
CA THR A 336 19.92 -18.57 -1.81
C THR A 336 20.91 -19.71 -1.60
N SER A 337 21.54 -19.82 -0.42
CA SER A 337 22.43 -20.91 -0.07
C SER A 337 21.65 -22.22 0.12
N PHE A 338 22.21 -23.33 -0.40
CA PHE A 338 21.67 -24.68 -0.14
C PHE A 338 22.18 -25.28 1.18
N GLU A 339 23.12 -24.62 1.82
CA GLU A 339 23.64 -24.96 3.15
C GLU A 339 22.98 -24.02 4.15
N GLY A 340 22.09 -24.53 4.98
CA GLY A 340 21.23 -23.81 5.91
C GLY A 340 21.92 -23.05 7.02
#